data_e4dfe36d55f6150c0b3617b5422f77d7
#
_entry.id   e4dfe36d55f6150c0b3617b5422f77d7
#
_cell.length_a   1.000
_cell.length_b   1.000
_cell.length_c   1.000
_cell.angle_alpha   90.00
_cell.angle_beta   90.00
_cell.angle_gamma   90.00
#
_symmetry.space_group_name_H-M   'P 1'
#
loop_
_entity.id
_entity.type
_entity.pdbx_description
1 polymer ?
#
loop_
_entity_poly.entity_id
_entity_poly.type
_entity_poly.pdbx_seq_one_letter_code
_entity_poly.pdbx_strand_id
1 'polypeptide(L)'
;MTTESTRSTDHSTRGAYVAVGEAFDRDMNYIDDRITADGRDGWPVEAGRYRLIAARACPWANRTLISRRLLGLEDVLSVGMPGPTHDRRSWTFDLDEGGVDPVLGYERLQQAYFARFPDYPRGITVPAVVDLPTKAVVTNDFQQITLDFATEWTEHHREGAPDLYPAAQRE
;
A
#
# COMPACT_ATOMS: atom_id res chain seq x y z
N MET A 1 22.72 19.38 -33.69
CA MET A 1 22.03 19.94 -32.51
C MET A 1 20.74 19.14 -32.33
N THR A 2 20.79 18.14 -31.50
CA THR A 2 19.66 17.26 -31.21
C THR A 2 18.97 17.83 -29.97
N THR A 3 17.81 18.39 -30.14
CA THR A 3 16.94 18.85 -29.04
C THR A 3 16.38 17.62 -28.34
N GLU A 4 16.94 17.29 -27.17
CA GLU A 4 16.29 16.40 -26.22
C GLU A 4 14.99 17.05 -25.75
N SER A 5 13.88 16.50 -26.21
CA SER A 5 12.55 16.80 -25.71
C SER A 5 12.47 16.24 -24.30
N THR A 6 12.62 17.09 -23.30
CA THR A 6 12.25 16.79 -21.92
C THR A 6 10.74 16.48 -21.91
N ARG A 7 10.39 15.20 -21.93
CA ARG A 7 9.03 14.74 -21.60
C ARG A 7 8.74 15.17 -20.16
N SER A 8 8.00 16.23 -20.00
CA SER A 8 7.34 16.54 -18.73
C SER A 8 6.41 15.37 -18.43
N THR A 9 6.76 14.54 -17.46
CA THR A 9 5.88 13.51 -16.93
C THR A 9 4.85 14.22 -16.06
N ASP A 10 3.81 14.77 -16.67
CA ASP A 10 2.66 15.29 -15.95
C ASP A 10 1.87 14.11 -15.36
N HIS A 11 2.17 13.77 -14.11
CA HIS A 11 1.47 12.75 -13.33
C HIS A 11 0.08 13.22 -12.83
N SER A 12 -0.32 14.44 -13.17
CA SER A 12 -1.52 15.09 -12.61
C SER A 12 -2.83 14.37 -12.92
N THR A 13 -2.83 13.53 -13.96
CA THR A 13 -4.05 12.80 -14.39
C THR A 13 -3.96 11.28 -14.23
N ARG A 14 -2.81 10.74 -13.75
CA ARG A 14 -2.60 9.31 -13.59
C ARG A 14 -3.02 8.85 -12.20
N GLY A 15 -3.62 7.67 -12.12
CA GLY A 15 -3.94 7.02 -10.86
C GLY A 15 -5.32 6.38 -10.78
N ALA A 16 -6.24 6.74 -11.66
CA ALA A 16 -7.54 6.08 -11.74
C ALA A 16 -7.37 4.63 -12.21
N TYR A 17 -8.08 3.69 -11.57
CA TYR A 17 -8.12 2.29 -11.98
C TYR A 17 -9.38 1.94 -12.79
N VAL A 18 -10.17 2.96 -13.15
CA VAL A 18 -11.30 2.86 -14.06
C VAL A 18 -11.20 3.99 -15.08
N ALA A 19 -11.21 3.65 -16.36
CA ALA A 19 -11.27 4.63 -17.42
C ALA A 19 -12.67 5.25 -17.48
N VAL A 20 -12.75 6.56 -17.77
CA VAL A 20 -14.03 7.26 -17.86
C VAL A 20 -14.82 6.75 -19.06
N GLY A 21 -16.02 6.21 -18.81
CA GLY A 21 -16.93 5.73 -19.86
C GLY A 21 -16.80 4.25 -20.22
N GLU A 22 -15.90 3.51 -19.58
CA GLU A 22 -15.76 2.06 -19.76
C GLU A 22 -16.51 1.30 -18.65
N ALA A 23 -16.86 0.04 -18.97
CA ALA A 23 -17.36 -0.87 -17.95
C ALA A 23 -16.27 -1.09 -16.88
N PHE A 24 -16.70 -1.22 -15.63
CA PHE A 24 -15.76 -1.50 -14.53
C PHE A 24 -15.10 -2.87 -14.78
N ASP A 25 -13.83 -2.85 -15.15
CA ASP A 25 -12.96 -4.00 -15.18
C ASP A 25 -11.83 -3.79 -14.16
N ARG A 26 -11.75 -4.68 -13.18
CA ARG A 26 -10.75 -4.57 -12.12
C ARG A 26 -9.40 -5.04 -12.60
N ASP A 27 -8.44 -4.16 -12.65
CA ASP A 27 -7.04 -4.56 -12.82
C ASP A 27 -6.58 -5.34 -11.58
N MET A 28 -6.34 -6.64 -11.76
CA MET A 28 -5.87 -7.57 -10.72
C MET A 28 -4.34 -7.71 -10.70
N ASN A 29 -3.63 -6.92 -11.49
CA ASN A 29 -2.17 -6.94 -11.50
C ASN A 29 -1.64 -6.01 -10.41
N TYR A 30 -1.19 -6.60 -9.33
CA TYR A 30 -0.62 -5.90 -8.17
C TYR A 30 0.90 -5.83 -8.26
N ILE A 31 1.48 -4.96 -7.42
CA ILE A 31 2.89 -5.02 -7.06
C ILE A 31 2.98 -6.12 -6.00
N ASP A 32 3.60 -7.23 -6.37
CA ASP A 32 3.59 -8.50 -5.62
C ASP A 32 4.87 -8.75 -4.81
N ASP A 33 5.69 -7.74 -4.63
CA ASP A 33 6.84 -7.82 -3.71
C ASP A 33 6.38 -8.13 -2.29
N ARG A 34 7.17 -8.94 -1.60
CA ARG A 34 6.85 -9.40 -0.25
C ARG A 34 7.73 -8.74 0.80
N ILE A 35 7.15 -8.55 1.99
CA ILE A 35 7.90 -8.16 3.18
C ILE A 35 8.07 -9.42 4.03
N THR A 36 9.29 -9.95 4.07
CA THR A 36 9.58 -11.28 4.60
C THR A 36 10.54 -11.22 5.78
N ALA A 37 10.44 -12.19 6.70
CA ALA A 37 11.26 -12.23 7.88
C ALA A 37 12.78 -12.27 7.57
N ASP A 38 13.15 -12.97 6.51
CA ASP A 38 14.54 -13.11 6.05
C ASP A 38 14.95 -12.05 4.99
N GLY A 39 14.03 -11.19 4.58
CA GLY A 39 14.29 -10.15 3.58
C GLY A 39 14.65 -10.66 2.19
N ARG A 40 14.28 -11.90 1.84
CA ARG A 40 14.65 -12.56 0.57
C ARG A 40 14.24 -11.79 -0.68
N ASP A 41 13.17 -10.98 -0.58
CA ASP A 41 12.68 -10.14 -1.67
C ASP A 41 13.17 -8.68 -1.57
N GLY A 42 14.17 -8.43 -0.73
CA GLY A 42 14.75 -7.10 -0.52
C GLY A 42 14.02 -6.23 0.51
N TRP A 43 12.92 -6.74 1.07
CA TRP A 43 12.09 -6.03 2.05
C TRP A 43 11.99 -6.85 3.34
N PRO A 44 12.95 -6.69 4.29
CA PRO A 44 12.89 -7.41 5.55
C PRO A 44 11.78 -6.88 6.45
N VAL A 45 11.18 -7.75 7.26
CA VAL A 45 10.31 -7.33 8.36
C VAL A 45 11.15 -6.54 9.36
N GLU A 46 10.73 -5.31 9.64
CA GLU A 46 11.43 -4.39 10.53
C GLU A 46 10.40 -3.48 11.22
N ALA A 47 10.42 -3.46 12.55
CA ALA A 47 9.49 -2.65 13.33
C ALA A 47 9.63 -1.16 13.01
N GLY A 48 8.51 -0.49 12.74
CA GLY A 48 8.48 0.94 12.48
C GLY A 48 8.95 1.37 11.08
N ARG A 49 9.40 0.43 10.25
CA ARG A 49 9.91 0.72 8.90
C ARG A 49 8.82 0.99 7.88
N TYR A 50 7.66 0.40 8.06
CA TYR A 50 6.60 0.43 7.04
C TYR A 50 5.36 1.17 7.51
N ARG A 51 4.61 1.66 6.54
CA ARG A 51 3.31 2.30 6.73
C ARG A 51 2.26 1.64 5.84
N LEU A 52 1.23 1.09 6.45
CA LEU A 52 0.05 0.56 5.74
C LEU A 52 -0.87 1.72 5.38
N ILE A 53 -1.14 1.91 4.10
CA ILE A 53 -2.13 2.87 3.62
C ILE A 53 -3.43 2.12 3.31
N ALA A 54 -4.49 2.49 4.01
CA ALA A 54 -5.75 1.75 3.98
C ALA A 54 -6.96 2.69 4.08
N ALA A 55 -7.75 2.79 3.03
CA ALA A 55 -8.99 3.57 3.05
C ALA A 55 -10.13 2.79 3.70
N ARG A 56 -10.88 3.42 4.60
CA ARG A 56 -12.03 2.81 5.29
C ARG A 56 -13.15 2.38 4.34
N ALA A 57 -13.28 3.04 3.20
CA ALA A 57 -14.27 2.71 2.18
C ALA A 57 -13.93 1.45 1.36
N CYS A 58 -12.70 0.94 1.45
CA CYS A 58 -12.24 -0.20 0.67
C CYS A 58 -12.30 -1.50 1.49
N PRO A 59 -13.11 -2.51 1.10
CA PRO A 59 -13.22 -3.77 1.84
C PRO A 59 -11.90 -4.56 1.86
N TRP A 60 -11.10 -4.50 0.79
CA TRP A 60 -9.79 -5.15 0.75
C TRP A 60 -8.78 -4.50 1.70
N ALA A 61 -8.80 -3.17 1.81
CA ALA A 61 -7.98 -2.45 2.79
C ALA A 61 -8.45 -2.73 4.22
N ASN A 62 -9.76 -2.84 4.45
CA ASN A 62 -10.29 -3.18 5.76
C ASN A 62 -9.83 -4.56 6.23
N ARG A 63 -9.71 -5.53 5.34
CA ARG A 63 -9.14 -6.85 5.63
C ARG A 63 -7.73 -6.75 6.22
N THR A 64 -6.86 -5.91 5.65
CA THR A 64 -5.49 -5.73 6.16
C THR A 64 -5.47 -5.04 7.52
N LEU A 65 -6.37 -4.08 7.76
CA LEU A 65 -6.53 -3.45 9.07
C LEU A 65 -6.99 -4.43 10.16
N ILE A 66 -7.93 -5.32 9.82
CA ILE A 66 -8.40 -6.37 10.73
C ILE A 66 -7.26 -7.32 11.07
N SER A 67 -6.54 -7.83 10.07
CA SER A 67 -5.40 -8.73 10.28
C SER A 67 -4.32 -8.09 11.15
N ARG A 68 -3.93 -6.84 10.85
CA ARG A 68 -2.98 -6.06 11.64
C ARG A 68 -3.40 -5.99 13.12
N ARG A 69 -4.69 -5.74 13.39
CA ARG A 69 -5.22 -5.60 14.75
C ARG A 69 -5.30 -6.95 15.48
N LEU A 70 -5.77 -7.99 14.81
CA LEU A 70 -5.86 -9.34 15.40
C LEU A 70 -4.48 -9.86 15.81
N LEU A 71 -3.47 -9.58 15.00
CA LEU A 71 -2.10 -10.01 15.24
C LEU A 71 -1.33 -9.10 16.22
N GLY A 72 -1.84 -7.89 16.52
CA GLY A 72 -1.19 -6.96 17.46
C GLY A 72 -0.02 -6.19 16.83
N LEU A 73 -0.08 -5.90 15.53
CA LEU A 73 1.00 -5.22 14.79
C LEU A 73 0.93 -3.68 14.88
N GLU A 74 0.09 -3.12 15.78
CA GLU A 74 -0.15 -1.69 15.86
C GLU A 74 1.10 -0.88 16.19
N ASP A 75 1.96 -1.40 17.03
CA ASP A 75 3.18 -0.71 17.50
C ASP A 75 4.34 -0.80 16.49
N VAL A 76 4.27 -1.74 15.55
CA VAL A 76 5.36 -1.99 14.59
C VAL A 76 5.04 -1.59 13.16
N LEU A 77 3.76 -1.43 12.83
CA LEU A 77 3.28 -1.06 11.51
C LEU A 77 2.29 0.11 11.61
N SER A 78 2.73 1.31 11.27
CA SER A 78 1.88 2.50 11.28
C SER A 78 0.83 2.47 10.18
N VAL A 79 -0.24 3.26 10.33
CA VAL A 79 -1.34 3.34 9.34
C VAL A 79 -1.55 4.77 8.88
N GLY A 80 -1.70 4.96 7.56
CA GLY A 80 -2.21 6.16 6.91
C GLY A 80 -3.61 5.91 6.37
N MET A 81 -4.52 6.84 6.61
CA MET A 81 -5.92 6.74 6.22
C MET A 81 -6.27 7.82 5.19
N PRO A 82 -6.19 7.53 3.90
CA PRO A 82 -6.66 8.49 2.91
C PRO A 82 -8.16 8.73 3.04
N GLY A 83 -8.61 9.88 2.55
CA GLY A 83 -10.01 10.28 2.52
C GLY A 83 -10.92 9.28 1.80
N PRO A 84 -12.25 9.36 2.00
CA PRO A 84 -13.19 8.40 1.43
C PRO A 84 -13.37 8.56 -0.08
N THR A 85 -12.99 9.71 -0.61
CA THR A 85 -13.11 10.04 -2.03
C THR A 85 -11.76 9.98 -2.73
N HIS A 86 -11.78 9.62 -3.98
CA HIS A 86 -10.63 9.74 -4.86
C HIS A 86 -11.06 10.31 -6.22
N ASP A 87 -10.14 10.99 -6.86
CA ASP A 87 -10.31 11.54 -8.21
C ASP A 87 -9.47 10.75 -9.24
N ARG A 88 -9.21 11.34 -10.40
CA ARG A 88 -8.37 10.75 -11.44
C ARG A 88 -6.94 10.46 -11.00
N ARG A 89 -6.48 11.12 -9.94
CA ARG A 89 -5.16 10.92 -9.33
C ARG A 89 -5.21 9.96 -8.15
N SER A 90 -6.36 9.32 -7.91
CA SER A 90 -6.59 8.38 -6.83
C SER A 90 -6.73 9.03 -5.44
N TRP A 91 -6.31 8.33 -4.42
CA TRP A 91 -6.55 8.61 -3.01
C TRP A 91 -5.82 9.84 -2.50
N THR A 92 -6.51 10.69 -1.73
CA THR A 92 -5.98 11.91 -1.11
C THR A 92 -5.86 11.75 0.39
N PHE A 93 -5.01 12.57 1.01
CA PHE A 93 -4.92 12.71 2.47
C PHE A 93 -5.59 14.01 2.96
N ASP A 94 -6.63 14.44 2.26
CA ASP A 94 -7.36 15.70 2.47
C ASP A 94 -8.08 15.81 3.83
N LEU A 95 -8.21 14.71 4.57
CA LEU A 95 -8.75 14.70 5.94
C LEU A 95 -7.66 14.84 7.01
N ASP A 96 -6.39 14.71 6.65
CA ASP A 96 -5.28 14.94 7.56
C ASP A 96 -4.95 16.43 7.67
N GLU A 97 -4.33 16.84 8.76
CA GLU A 97 -3.94 18.22 9.01
C GLU A 97 -3.02 18.72 7.87
N GLY A 98 -3.36 19.84 7.30
CA GLY A 98 -2.64 20.39 6.14
C GLY A 98 -2.85 19.63 4.82
N GLY A 99 -3.75 18.64 4.80
CA GLY A 99 -4.04 17.84 3.59
C GLY A 99 -2.94 16.89 3.18
N VAL A 100 -2.07 16.50 4.11
CA VAL A 100 -0.92 15.61 3.87
C VAL A 100 -0.86 14.49 4.90
N ASP A 101 -0.43 13.30 4.47
CA ASP A 101 -0.13 12.24 5.43
C ASP A 101 0.98 12.69 6.39
N PRO A 102 0.76 12.67 7.72
CA PRO A 102 1.67 13.28 8.69
C PRO A 102 3.05 12.61 8.76
N VAL A 103 3.19 11.39 8.25
CA VAL A 103 4.43 10.63 8.26
C VAL A 103 5.15 10.71 6.92
N LEU A 104 4.42 10.50 5.82
CA LEU A 104 4.98 10.53 4.47
C LEU A 104 5.17 11.97 3.96
N GLY A 105 4.34 12.92 4.40
CA GLY A 105 4.30 14.27 3.85
C GLY A 105 3.70 14.34 2.44
N TYR A 106 2.96 13.31 2.04
CA TYR A 106 2.33 13.21 0.74
C TYR A 106 0.88 13.71 0.79
N GLU A 107 0.47 14.48 -0.21
CA GLU A 107 -0.93 14.88 -0.41
C GLU A 107 -1.75 13.73 -1.00
N ARG A 108 -1.09 12.80 -1.72
CA ARG A 108 -1.73 11.72 -2.46
C ARG A 108 -0.91 10.45 -2.42
N LEU A 109 -1.61 9.32 -2.37
CA LEU A 109 -0.98 8.01 -2.40
C LEU A 109 -0.19 7.75 -3.70
N GLN A 110 -0.60 8.32 -4.83
CA GLN A 110 0.11 8.17 -6.09
C GLN A 110 1.59 8.58 -5.99
N GLN A 111 1.95 9.52 -5.11
CA GLN A 111 3.33 9.96 -4.92
C GLN A 111 4.23 8.83 -4.45
N ALA A 112 3.74 7.92 -3.60
CA ALA A 112 4.48 6.74 -3.19
C ALA A 112 4.69 5.73 -4.35
N TYR A 113 3.71 5.60 -5.23
CA TYR A 113 3.85 4.72 -6.41
C TYR A 113 4.86 5.28 -7.40
N PHE A 114 4.78 6.58 -7.69
CA PHE A 114 5.71 7.24 -8.61
C PHE A 114 7.12 7.40 -8.05
N ALA A 115 7.27 7.43 -6.71
CA ALA A 115 8.58 7.37 -6.08
C ALA A 115 9.32 6.07 -6.41
N ARG A 116 8.59 4.96 -6.60
CA ARG A 116 9.17 3.69 -6.99
C ARG A 116 9.18 3.48 -8.50
N PHE A 117 8.07 3.77 -9.16
CA PHE A 117 7.86 3.56 -10.59
C PHE A 117 7.40 4.86 -11.24
N PRO A 118 8.30 5.73 -11.71
CA PRO A 118 7.93 7.05 -12.27
C PRO A 118 6.86 7.01 -13.37
N ASP A 119 6.83 5.91 -14.13
CA ASP A 119 5.85 5.69 -15.20
C ASP A 119 4.84 4.59 -14.86
N TYR A 120 4.47 4.43 -13.57
CA TYR A 120 3.52 3.40 -13.15
C TYR A 120 2.23 3.46 -14.00
N PRO A 121 1.91 2.40 -14.78
CA PRO A 121 0.89 2.48 -15.82
C PRO A 121 -0.52 2.12 -15.31
N ARG A 122 -0.65 1.70 -14.04
CA ARG A 122 -1.88 1.13 -13.49
C ARG A 122 -2.54 2.06 -12.50
N GLY A 123 -3.74 1.67 -12.03
CA GLY A 123 -4.46 2.37 -10.99
C GLY A 123 -3.75 2.35 -9.63
N ILE A 124 -3.87 3.44 -8.90
CA ILE A 124 -3.34 3.58 -7.55
C ILE A 124 -4.37 3.02 -6.58
N THR A 125 -4.07 1.90 -5.96
CA THR A 125 -5.03 1.14 -5.13
C THR A 125 -4.63 1.11 -3.67
N VAL A 126 -5.62 0.82 -2.81
CA VAL A 126 -5.45 0.47 -1.41
C VAL A 126 -6.00 -0.94 -1.16
N PRO A 127 -5.42 -1.71 -0.21
CA PRO A 127 -4.30 -1.34 0.67
C PRO A 127 -3.00 -1.18 -0.12
N ALA A 128 -2.07 -0.44 0.44
CA ALA A 128 -0.69 -0.39 -0.02
C ALA A 128 0.25 -0.32 1.18
N VAL A 129 1.42 -0.95 1.09
CA VAL A 129 2.47 -0.80 2.08
C VAL A 129 3.57 0.06 1.50
N VAL A 130 3.96 1.08 2.25
CA VAL A 130 5.00 2.04 1.88
C VAL A 130 6.19 1.89 2.80
N ASP A 131 7.39 1.81 2.24
CA ASP A 131 8.66 1.84 2.96
C ASP A 131 8.97 3.29 3.37
N LEU A 132 9.08 3.56 4.65
CA LEU A 132 9.26 4.92 5.18
C LEU A 132 10.60 5.55 4.78
N PRO A 133 11.74 4.82 4.81
CA PRO A 133 13.02 5.38 4.38
C PRO A 133 13.03 5.91 2.96
N THR A 134 12.42 5.19 2.02
CA THR A 134 12.38 5.57 0.60
C THR A 134 11.12 6.33 0.21
N LYS A 135 10.09 6.30 1.08
CA LYS A 135 8.73 6.79 0.82
C LYS A 135 8.07 6.18 -0.42
N ALA A 136 8.55 5.02 -0.83
CA ALA A 136 8.10 4.31 -2.03
C ALA A 136 7.18 3.14 -1.67
N VAL A 137 6.20 2.86 -2.54
CA VAL A 137 5.33 1.69 -2.38
C VAL A 137 6.14 0.39 -2.49
N VAL A 138 5.88 -0.55 -1.59
CA VAL A 138 6.45 -1.90 -1.64
C VAL A 138 5.49 -2.83 -2.36
N THR A 139 4.26 -2.91 -1.88
CA THR A 139 3.24 -3.82 -2.41
C THR A 139 1.84 -3.24 -2.24
N ASN A 140 0.92 -3.63 -3.10
CA ASN A 140 -0.51 -3.35 -2.99
C ASN A 140 -1.36 -4.63 -3.17
N ASP A 141 -0.73 -5.79 -3.12
CA ASP A 141 -1.44 -7.07 -3.14
C ASP A 141 -2.05 -7.36 -1.76
N PHE A 142 -3.34 -7.11 -1.64
CA PHE A 142 -4.06 -7.24 -0.37
C PHE A 142 -4.09 -8.68 0.17
N GLN A 143 -4.03 -9.67 -0.70
CA GLN A 143 -4.01 -11.09 -0.32
C GLN A 143 -2.64 -11.43 0.25
N GLN A 144 -1.59 -11.06 -0.46
CA GLN A 144 -0.21 -11.30 -0.03
C GLN A 144 0.12 -10.53 1.24
N ILE A 145 -0.31 -9.26 1.36
CA ILE A 145 -0.12 -8.47 2.58
C ILE A 145 -0.70 -9.18 3.81
N THR A 146 -1.92 -9.72 3.71
CA THR A 146 -2.54 -10.44 4.85
C THR A 146 -1.85 -11.76 5.16
N LEU A 147 -1.37 -12.45 4.14
CA LEU A 147 -0.60 -13.68 4.31
C LEU A 147 0.76 -13.39 4.99
N ASP A 148 1.47 -12.36 4.52
CA ASP A 148 2.75 -11.96 5.11
C ASP A 148 2.58 -11.55 6.58
N PHE A 149 1.55 -10.77 6.92
CA PHE A 149 1.25 -10.45 8.32
C PHE A 149 1.07 -11.71 9.17
N ALA A 150 0.43 -12.75 8.64
CA ALA A 150 0.18 -13.98 9.36
C ALA A 150 1.41 -14.91 9.47
N THR A 151 2.33 -14.86 8.50
CA THR A 151 3.39 -15.86 8.36
C THR A 151 4.81 -15.33 8.51
N GLU A 152 5.05 -14.08 8.11
CA GLU A 152 6.39 -13.49 8.11
C GLU A 152 6.62 -12.53 9.29
N TRP A 153 5.55 -11.90 9.82
CA TRP A 153 5.61 -10.93 10.91
C TRP A 153 5.46 -11.54 12.30
N THR A 154 5.66 -12.84 12.44
CA THR A 154 5.36 -13.62 13.66
C THR A 154 6.13 -13.19 14.90
N GLU A 155 7.35 -12.66 14.75
CA GLU A 155 8.13 -12.12 15.86
C GLU A 155 7.49 -10.89 16.52
N HIS A 156 6.61 -10.22 15.79
CA HIS A 156 5.90 -9.03 16.27
C HIS A 156 4.46 -9.30 16.68
N HIS A 157 4.00 -10.55 16.61
CA HIS A 157 2.64 -10.86 17.04
C HIS A 157 2.51 -10.69 18.55
N ARG A 158 1.36 -10.14 18.96
CA ARG A 158 1.04 -10.09 20.39
C ARG A 158 0.90 -11.49 20.97
N GLU A 159 1.10 -11.60 22.27
CA GLU A 159 0.82 -12.85 23.00
C GLU A 159 -0.66 -13.26 22.80
N GLY A 160 -0.89 -14.55 22.49
CA GLY A 160 -2.23 -15.08 22.22
C GLY A 160 -2.87 -14.61 20.91
N ALA A 161 -2.10 -14.08 19.97
CA ALA A 161 -2.61 -13.77 18.64
C ALA A 161 -3.19 -15.03 17.96
N PRO A 162 -4.33 -14.91 17.24
CA PRO A 162 -4.90 -16.03 16.52
C PRO A 162 -4.01 -16.47 15.37
N ASP A 163 -3.96 -17.79 15.08
CA ASP A 163 -3.39 -18.29 13.83
C ASP A 163 -4.38 -17.99 12.69
N LEU A 164 -4.04 -16.99 11.85
CA LEU A 164 -4.86 -16.60 10.71
C LEU A 164 -4.58 -17.42 9.44
N TYR A 165 -3.59 -18.33 9.49
CA TYR A 165 -3.25 -19.21 8.38
C TYR A 165 -2.90 -20.61 8.89
N PRO A 166 -3.86 -21.32 9.52
CA PRO A 166 -3.62 -22.60 10.17
C PRO A 166 -3.22 -23.68 9.17
N ALA A 167 -2.24 -24.51 9.56
CA ALA A 167 -1.68 -25.56 8.69
C ALA A 167 -2.74 -26.52 8.10
N ALA A 168 -3.81 -26.77 8.85
CA ALA A 168 -4.91 -27.64 8.41
C ALA A 168 -5.79 -27.05 7.28
N GLN A 169 -5.61 -25.77 6.96
CA GLN A 169 -6.36 -25.04 5.93
C GLN A 169 -5.47 -24.55 4.77
N ARG A 170 -4.21 -24.98 4.77
CA ARG A 170 -3.26 -24.70 3.68
C ARG A 170 -3.47 -25.78 2.61
N GLU A 171 -4.10 -25.40 1.50
CA GLU A 171 -4.19 -26.25 0.31
C GLU A 171 -3.12 -25.90 -0.72
#